data_d44140d9ed8bc2ff1334752b257e1b10
#
_entry.id   d44140d9ed8bc2ff1334752b257e1b10
#
_cell.length_a   1.000
_cell.length_b   1.000
_cell.length_c   1.000
_cell.angle_alpha   90.00
_cell.angle_beta   90.00
_cell.angle_gamma   90.00
#
_symmetry.space_group_name_H-M   'P 1'
#
loop_
_entity.id
_entity.type
_entity.pdbx_description
1 polymer ?
#
loop_
_entity_poly.entity_id
_entity_poly.type
_entity_poly.pdbx_seq_one_letter_code
_entity_poly.pdbx_strand_id
1 'polypeptide(L)'
;MSIDLHLEQNPTVSDLTDLDAIAQDWQQWFQVWLTHLQKDANYEIALRLTDDDEIQKLNAQYRHQDRPTDVLAFAALEADIPELPPGLAGSENEPIYLGDIVISSNTAVVQAQERGHSHQYELVWLAAHGLLHLLGWDHPDEPSLERMLEQQDILLSLIDIREFTSDTVKPQASEK
;
A
#
# COMPACT_ATOMS: atom_id res chain seq x y z
N MET A 1 9.83 17.83 5.82
CA MET A 1 9.43 16.46 5.46
C MET A 1 8.69 16.47 4.14
N SER A 2 9.07 15.64 3.22
CA SER A 2 8.37 15.39 1.95
C SER A 2 8.32 13.88 1.68
N ILE A 3 7.37 13.50 0.84
CA ILE A 3 7.28 12.13 0.34
C ILE A 3 7.42 12.16 -1.17
N ASP A 4 8.16 11.21 -1.71
CA ASP A 4 8.19 10.89 -3.13
C ASP A 4 7.54 9.50 -3.30
N LEU A 5 6.30 9.50 -3.80
CA LEU A 5 5.52 8.29 -3.98
C LEU A 5 5.50 7.90 -5.46
N HIS A 6 6.19 6.81 -5.79
CA HIS A 6 6.18 6.22 -7.11
C HIS A 6 4.99 5.28 -7.27
N LEU A 7 4.01 5.69 -8.07
CA LEU A 7 2.82 4.89 -8.35
C LEU A 7 2.97 4.16 -9.67
N GLU A 8 2.75 2.85 -9.63
CA GLU A 8 2.74 2.00 -10.82
C GLU A 8 1.49 1.13 -10.87
N GLN A 9 1.03 0.82 -12.06
CA GLN A 9 -0.10 -0.07 -12.28
C GLN A 9 0.18 -1.05 -13.42
N ASN A 10 -0.07 -2.34 -13.15
CA ASN A 10 -0.09 -3.33 -14.22
C ASN A 10 -1.26 -3.05 -15.16
N PRO A 11 -1.06 -2.99 -16.49
CA PRO A 11 -2.14 -2.75 -17.44
C PRO A 11 -3.33 -3.70 -17.34
N THR A 12 -3.12 -4.93 -16.84
CA THR A 12 -4.18 -5.94 -16.67
C THR A 12 -5.26 -5.54 -15.67
N VAL A 13 -4.97 -4.59 -14.77
CA VAL A 13 -5.91 -4.10 -13.75
C VAL A 13 -6.30 -2.63 -13.93
N SER A 14 -5.96 -2.03 -15.06
CA SER A 14 -6.26 -0.61 -15.35
C SER A 14 -7.77 -0.30 -15.34
N ASP A 15 -8.60 -1.27 -15.69
CA ASP A 15 -10.06 -1.11 -15.67
C ASP A 15 -10.67 -1.13 -14.26
N LEU A 16 -9.90 -1.56 -13.26
CA LEU A 16 -10.37 -1.64 -11.87
C LEU A 16 -10.15 -0.34 -11.10
N THR A 17 -9.16 0.45 -11.48
CA THR A 17 -8.81 1.70 -10.78
C THR A 17 -8.18 2.68 -11.76
N ASP A 18 -8.70 3.90 -11.82
CA ASP A 18 -8.04 5.01 -12.51
C ASP A 18 -6.97 5.61 -11.60
N LEU A 19 -5.76 5.06 -11.70
CA LEU A 19 -4.65 5.48 -10.85
C LEU A 19 -4.25 6.94 -11.07
N ASP A 20 -4.32 7.42 -12.32
CA ASP A 20 -3.95 8.80 -12.65
C ASP A 20 -4.91 9.80 -11.99
N ALA A 21 -6.21 9.48 -11.93
CA ALA A 21 -7.21 10.33 -11.30
C ALA A 21 -7.02 10.48 -9.79
N ILE A 22 -6.44 9.48 -9.13
CA ILE A 22 -6.29 9.45 -7.67
C ILE A 22 -4.82 9.57 -7.20
N ALA A 23 -3.89 9.82 -8.11
CA ALA A 23 -2.46 9.87 -7.77
C ALA A 23 -2.11 10.94 -6.73
N GLN A 24 -2.76 12.13 -6.83
CA GLN A 24 -2.53 13.22 -5.87
C GLN A 24 -3.05 12.86 -4.48
N ASP A 25 -4.17 12.14 -4.41
CA ASP A 25 -4.74 11.71 -3.13
C ASP A 25 -3.84 10.69 -2.45
N TRP A 26 -3.30 9.74 -3.19
CA TRP A 26 -2.32 8.78 -2.67
C TRP A 26 -1.09 9.48 -2.08
N GLN A 27 -0.53 10.44 -2.78
CA GLN A 27 0.58 11.26 -2.31
C GLN A 27 0.24 11.96 -0.99
N GLN A 28 -0.93 12.58 -0.92
CA GLN A 28 -1.40 13.29 0.26
C GLN A 28 -1.66 12.34 1.44
N TRP A 29 -2.25 11.18 1.22
CA TRP A 29 -2.53 10.21 2.27
C TRP A 29 -1.26 9.68 2.91
N PHE A 30 -0.28 9.27 2.12
CA PHE A 30 1.02 8.85 2.66
C PHE A 30 1.72 9.98 3.42
N GLN A 31 1.61 11.22 2.96
CA GLN A 31 2.13 12.39 3.67
C GLN A 31 1.48 12.56 5.04
N VAL A 32 0.15 12.45 5.13
CA VAL A 32 -0.61 12.53 6.38
C VAL A 32 -0.23 11.39 7.33
N TRP A 33 -0.15 10.16 6.84
CA TRP A 33 0.20 8.99 7.63
C TRP A 33 1.59 9.09 8.24
N LEU A 34 2.59 9.43 7.44
CA LEU A 34 3.96 9.56 7.93
C LEU A 34 4.11 10.72 8.92
N THR A 35 3.41 11.83 8.71
CA THR A 35 3.35 12.92 9.67
C THR A 35 2.78 12.46 11.01
N HIS A 36 1.65 11.74 10.99
CA HIS A 36 1.04 11.19 12.19
C HIS A 36 1.98 10.21 12.92
N LEU A 37 2.70 9.39 12.17
CA LEU A 37 3.68 8.43 12.70
C LEU A 37 5.00 9.09 13.13
N GLN A 38 5.07 10.42 13.16
CA GLN A 38 6.23 11.23 13.58
C GLN A 38 7.51 10.91 12.79
N LYS A 39 7.35 10.75 11.48
CA LYS A 39 8.45 10.54 10.56
C LYS A 39 8.81 11.89 9.91
N ASP A 40 9.94 12.47 10.28
CA ASP A 40 10.30 13.87 9.97
C ASP A 40 11.28 14.01 8.80
N ALA A 41 11.78 12.91 8.26
CA ALA A 41 12.70 12.92 7.12
C ALA A 41 11.96 13.04 5.79
N ASN A 42 12.71 13.14 4.71
CA ASN A 42 12.19 12.96 3.36
C ASN A 42 12.19 11.46 3.04
N TYR A 43 11.10 10.95 2.49
CA TYR A 43 10.93 9.53 2.21
C TYR A 43 10.56 9.28 0.77
N GLU A 44 10.96 8.11 0.28
CA GLU A 44 10.60 7.56 -1.02
C GLU A 44 9.96 6.19 -0.83
N ILE A 45 8.84 5.94 -1.50
CA ILE A 45 8.07 4.68 -1.43
C ILE A 45 7.60 4.34 -2.84
N ALA A 46 7.65 3.07 -3.21
CA ALA A 46 6.98 2.56 -4.41
C ALA A 46 5.69 1.83 -4.03
N LEU A 47 4.59 2.17 -4.70
CA LEU A 47 3.30 1.49 -4.60
C LEU A 47 2.89 0.98 -5.98
N ARG A 48 2.73 -0.34 -6.10
CA ARG A 48 2.33 -1.01 -7.33
C ARG A 48 0.99 -1.71 -7.16
N LEU A 49 0.04 -1.38 -8.03
CA LEU A 49 -1.21 -2.12 -8.19
C LEU A 49 -1.03 -3.16 -9.29
N THR A 50 -1.33 -4.42 -9.00
CA THR A 50 -1.12 -5.52 -9.94
C THR A 50 -2.24 -6.55 -9.87
N ASP A 51 -2.10 -7.62 -10.65
CA ASP A 51 -3.01 -8.78 -10.68
C ASP A 51 -2.53 -9.93 -9.79
N ASP A 52 -3.38 -10.94 -9.67
CA ASP A 52 -3.09 -12.14 -8.88
C ASP A 52 -1.92 -12.94 -9.46
N ASP A 53 -1.72 -12.95 -10.77
CA ASP A 53 -0.65 -13.71 -11.42
C ASP A 53 0.73 -13.14 -11.12
N GLU A 54 0.88 -11.82 -11.16
CA GLU A 54 2.15 -11.17 -10.84
C GLU A 54 2.47 -11.27 -9.35
N ILE A 55 1.49 -11.01 -8.48
CA ILE A 55 1.73 -11.06 -7.03
C ILE A 55 2.00 -12.48 -6.55
N GLN A 56 1.42 -13.51 -7.19
CA GLN A 56 1.75 -14.91 -6.92
C GLN A 56 3.21 -15.21 -7.25
N LYS A 57 3.73 -14.73 -8.37
CA LYS A 57 5.15 -14.90 -8.74
C LYS A 57 6.08 -14.22 -7.74
N LEU A 58 5.75 -13.00 -7.31
CA LEU A 58 6.52 -12.29 -6.29
C LEU A 58 6.46 -13.00 -4.94
N ASN A 59 5.31 -13.51 -4.54
CA ASN A 59 5.12 -14.25 -3.31
C ASN A 59 5.91 -15.57 -3.31
N ALA A 60 5.91 -16.30 -4.44
CA ALA A 60 6.72 -17.50 -4.62
C ALA A 60 8.21 -17.20 -4.54
N GLN A 61 8.67 -16.14 -5.21
CA GLN A 61 10.09 -15.78 -5.30
C GLN A 61 10.65 -15.27 -3.97
N TYR A 62 9.93 -14.41 -3.26
CA TYR A 62 10.45 -13.68 -2.10
C TYR A 62 9.95 -14.20 -0.75
N ARG A 63 8.81 -14.90 -0.71
CA ARG A 63 8.20 -15.45 0.51
C ARG A 63 8.09 -16.96 0.48
N HIS A 64 8.50 -17.62 -0.60
CA HIS A 64 8.44 -19.08 -0.80
C HIS A 64 7.01 -19.64 -0.70
N GLN A 65 6.01 -18.83 -1.10
CA GLN A 65 4.60 -19.20 -1.10
C GLN A 65 4.03 -19.06 -2.51
N ASP A 66 3.85 -20.15 -3.21
CA ASP A 66 3.31 -20.16 -4.59
C ASP A 66 1.79 -20.06 -4.58
N ARG A 67 1.30 -18.89 -4.21
CA ARG A 67 -0.12 -18.52 -4.20
C ARG A 67 -0.27 -17.00 -4.27
N PRO A 68 -1.38 -16.49 -4.83
CA PRO A 68 -1.67 -15.06 -4.75
C PRO A 68 -1.90 -14.63 -3.30
N THR A 69 -1.67 -13.37 -3.02
CA THR A 69 -1.97 -12.71 -1.76
C THR A 69 -2.53 -11.33 -2.04
N ASP A 70 -3.04 -10.63 -1.03
CA ASP A 70 -3.60 -9.30 -1.16
C ASP A 70 -2.53 -8.22 -1.25
N VAL A 71 -1.54 -8.25 -0.36
CA VAL A 71 -0.46 -7.25 -0.29
C VAL A 71 0.87 -7.90 0.07
N LEU A 72 1.94 -7.40 -0.55
CA LEU A 72 3.32 -7.67 -0.17
C LEU A 72 4.02 -6.35 0.13
N ALA A 73 4.76 -6.31 1.24
CA ALA A 73 5.60 -5.19 1.61
C ALA A 73 7.07 -5.66 1.67
N PHE A 74 7.93 -4.97 0.94
CA PHE A 74 9.37 -5.24 0.88
C PHE A 74 10.11 -4.05 1.49
N ALA A 75 10.38 -4.13 2.81
CA ALA A 75 11.07 -3.07 3.52
C ALA A 75 12.54 -2.97 3.10
N ALA A 76 12.98 -1.78 2.73
CA ALA A 76 14.38 -1.54 2.35
C ALA A 76 15.35 -1.81 3.51
N LEU A 77 14.90 -1.63 4.76
CA LEU A 77 15.68 -1.93 5.97
C LEU A 77 15.92 -3.44 6.19
N GLU A 78 15.11 -4.30 5.57
CA GLU A 78 15.29 -5.76 5.64
C GLU A 78 16.22 -6.30 4.54
N ALA A 79 16.55 -5.47 3.55
CA ALA A 79 17.52 -5.85 2.53
C ALA A 79 18.93 -5.89 3.16
N ASP A 80 19.66 -7.00 3.00
CA ASP A 80 21.08 -7.08 3.29
C ASP A 80 21.88 -6.19 2.31
N ILE A 81 21.70 -4.87 2.47
CA ILE A 81 22.51 -3.91 1.71
C ILE A 81 23.84 -3.78 2.47
N PRO A 82 24.99 -4.09 1.85
CA PRO A 82 26.27 -3.84 2.47
C PRO A 82 26.35 -2.37 2.89
N GLU A 83 26.79 -2.10 4.12
CA GLU A 83 27.02 -0.73 4.57
C GLU A 83 27.88 -0.01 3.53
N LEU A 84 27.36 1.09 2.99
CA LEU A 84 28.13 1.93 2.07
C LEU A 84 29.38 2.45 2.81
N PRO A 85 30.54 2.44 2.17
CA PRO A 85 31.73 3.01 2.77
C PRO A 85 31.49 4.43 3.27
N PRO A 86 32.09 4.82 4.42
CA PRO A 86 32.00 6.19 4.91
C PRO A 86 32.41 7.18 3.83
N GLY A 87 31.50 8.11 3.47
CA GLY A 87 31.72 9.11 2.42
C GLY A 87 30.96 8.88 1.11
N LEU A 88 30.27 7.74 0.95
CA LEU A 88 29.30 7.49 -0.13
C LEU A 88 27.85 7.51 0.36
N ALA A 89 27.62 7.77 1.65
CA ALA A 89 26.30 8.08 2.16
C ALA A 89 25.80 9.34 1.46
N GLY A 90 24.61 9.28 0.88
CA GLY A 90 23.96 10.40 0.20
C GLY A 90 23.92 11.65 1.05
N SER A 91 23.64 12.80 0.46
CA SER A 91 23.52 14.07 1.19
C SER A 91 22.41 13.96 2.26
N GLU A 92 22.53 14.73 3.34
CA GLU A 92 21.54 14.78 4.42
C GLU A 92 20.10 15.13 3.93
N ASN A 93 19.96 15.56 2.68
CA ASN A 93 18.71 15.95 2.05
C ASN A 93 18.14 14.90 1.07
N GLU A 94 18.83 13.78 0.84
CA GLU A 94 18.29 12.73 -0.04
C GLU A 94 17.17 11.97 0.66
N PRO A 95 16.09 11.61 -0.09
CA PRO A 95 14.99 10.83 0.48
C PRO A 95 15.45 9.46 0.95
N ILE A 96 14.92 9.03 2.08
CA ILE A 96 15.13 7.67 2.59
C ILE A 96 14.14 6.73 1.89
N TYR A 97 14.64 5.80 1.12
CA TYR A 97 13.81 4.77 0.51
C TYR A 97 13.31 3.79 1.55
N LEU A 98 12.00 3.71 1.73
CA LEU A 98 11.35 2.82 2.70
C LEU A 98 11.08 1.42 2.15
N GLY A 99 10.85 1.30 0.85
CA GLY A 99 10.60 0.03 0.18
C GLY A 99 9.42 0.05 -0.78
N ASP A 100 8.97 -1.16 -1.13
CA ASP A 100 7.91 -1.40 -2.10
C ASP A 100 6.67 -1.99 -1.43
N ILE A 101 5.49 -1.49 -1.81
CA ILE A 101 4.19 -2.07 -1.49
C ILE A 101 3.56 -2.55 -2.80
N VAL A 102 3.22 -3.82 -2.88
CA VAL A 102 2.55 -4.42 -4.04
C VAL A 102 1.19 -4.94 -3.61
N ILE A 103 0.13 -4.53 -4.30
CA ILE A 103 -1.25 -4.88 -3.97
C ILE A 103 -1.90 -5.57 -5.16
N SER A 104 -2.54 -6.73 -4.94
CA SER A 104 -3.42 -7.35 -5.92
C SER A 104 -4.76 -6.64 -5.95
N SER A 105 -5.06 -5.95 -7.07
CA SER A 105 -6.36 -5.34 -7.30
C SER A 105 -7.48 -6.37 -7.44
N ASN A 106 -7.20 -7.56 -8.01
CA ASN A 106 -8.17 -8.64 -8.11
C ASN A 106 -8.60 -9.15 -6.72
N THR A 107 -7.64 -9.47 -5.86
CA THR A 107 -7.91 -9.90 -4.49
C THR A 107 -8.59 -8.79 -3.69
N ALA A 108 -8.19 -7.52 -3.87
CA ALA A 108 -8.82 -6.38 -3.20
C ALA A 108 -10.31 -6.22 -3.56
N VAL A 109 -10.70 -6.45 -4.82
CA VAL A 109 -12.13 -6.45 -5.23
C VAL A 109 -12.92 -7.50 -4.46
N VAL A 110 -12.41 -8.72 -4.37
CA VAL A 110 -13.08 -9.82 -3.66
C VAL A 110 -13.22 -9.51 -2.17
N GLN A 111 -12.13 -9.08 -1.54
CA GLN A 111 -12.14 -8.73 -0.11
C GLN A 111 -13.07 -7.55 0.20
N ALA A 112 -13.12 -6.54 -0.67
CA ALA A 112 -14.05 -5.42 -0.52
C ALA A 112 -15.50 -5.87 -0.54
N GLN A 113 -15.86 -6.76 -1.46
CA GLN A 113 -17.20 -7.35 -1.54
C GLN A 113 -17.56 -8.15 -0.29
N GLU A 114 -16.65 -8.99 0.19
CA GLU A 114 -16.83 -9.79 1.40
C GLU A 114 -17.00 -8.93 2.66
N ARG A 115 -16.31 -7.81 2.74
CA ARG A 115 -16.31 -6.88 3.89
C ARG A 115 -17.38 -5.79 3.78
N GLY A 116 -18.04 -5.65 2.64
CA GLY A 116 -19.12 -4.70 2.42
C GLY A 116 -18.69 -3.24 2.29
N HIS A 117 -17.48 -2.99 1.76
CA HIS A 117 -16.99 -1.64 1.47
C HIS A 117 -16.49 -1.50 0.03
N SER A 118 -16.08 -0.28 -0.37
CA SER A 118 -15.63 -0.02 -1.73
C SER A 118 -14.27 -0.65 -2.03
N HIS A 119 -14.01 -0.88 -3.31
CA HIS A 119 -12.70 -1.33 -3.78
C HIS A 119 -11.58 -0.33 -3.41
N GLN A 120 -11.85 0.97 -3.56
CA GLN A 120 -10.89 2.01 -3.19
C GLN A 120 -10.56 1.97 -1.70
N TYR A 121 -11.56 1.80 -0.84
CA TYR A 121 -11.32 1.66 0.59
C TYR A 121 -10.41 0.47 0.91
N GLU A 122 -10.65 -0.68 0.27
CA GLU A 122 -9.80 -1.86 0.44
C GLU A 122 -8.35 -1.62 -0.01
N LEU A 123 -8.15 -0.96 -1.17
CA LEU A 123 -6.81 -0.61 -1.65
C LEU A 123 -6.08 0.30 -0.64
N VAL A 124 -6.75 1.30 -0.12
CA VAL A 124 -6.19 2.24 0.87
C VAL A 124 -5.88 1.50 2.18
N TRP A 125 -6.76 0.61 2.60
CA TRP A 125 -6.57 -0.24 3.80
C TRP A 125 -5.33 -1.12 3.66
N LEU A 126 -5.16 -1.78 2.51
CA LEU A 126 -3.99 -2.62 2.21
C LEU A 126 -2.70 -1.78 2.11
N ALA A 127 -2.77 -0.58 1.55
CA ALA A 127 -1.61 0.33 1.46
C ALA A 127 -1.16 0.80 2.85
N ALA A 128 -2.08 1.14 3.75
CA ALA A 128 -1.77 1.50 5.13
C ALA A 128 -1.12 0.33 5.88
N HIS A 129 -1.63 -0.88 5.68
CA HIS A 129 -1.04 -2.11 6.22
C HIS A 129 0.40 -2.31 5.72
N GLY A 130 0.60 -2.19 4.40
CA GLY A 130 1.93 -2.28 3.78
C GLY A 130 2.90 -1.23 4.31
N LEU A 131 2.46 0.02 4.48
CA LEU A 131 3.28 1.09 5.05
C LEU A 131 3.75 0.75 6.47
N LEU A 132 2.87 0.25 7.33
CA LEU A 132 3.25 -0.15 8.68
C LEU A 132 4.33 -1.24 8.66
N HIS A 133 4.22 -2.22 7.77
CA HIS A 133 5.28 -3.22 7.58
C HIS A 133 6.60 -2.60 7.12
N LEU A 134 6.59 -1.65 6.17
CA LEU A 134 7.80 -0.93 5.76
C LEU A 134 8.48 -0.21 6.94
N LEU A 135 7.70 0.23 7.92
CA LEU A 135 8.17 0.91 9.13
C LEU A 135 8.56 -0.03 10.26
N GLY A 136 8.55 -1.35 10.01
CA GLY A 136 8.98 -2.37 10.96
C GLY A 136 7.89 -2.94 11.86
N TRP A 137 6.62 -2.61 11.62
CA TRP A 137 5.51 -3.26 12.31
C TRP A 137 5.36 -4.69 11.84
N ASP A 138 5.11 -5.60 12.78
CA ASP A 138 4.86 -7.02 12.50
C ASP A 138 3.76 -7.54 13.44
N HIS A 139 3.16 -8.68 13.09
CA HIS A 139 2.06 -9.29 13.84
C HIS A 139 2.26 -10.80 14.03
N PRO A 140 3.33 -11.22 14.75
CA PRO A 140 3.62 -12.63 14.98
C PRO A 140 2.62 -13.29 15.94
N ASP A 141 1.85 -12.52 16.68
CA ASP A 141 0.86 -12.97 17.65
C ASP A 141 -0.41 -12.11 17.62
N GLU A 142 -1.48 -12.57 18.30
CA GLU A 142 -2.76 -11.86 18.38
C GLU A 142 -2.64 -10.44 18.96
N PRO A 143 -1.93 -10.19 20.09
CA PRO A 143 -1.82 -8.83 20.62
C PRO A 143 -1.10 -7.85 19.70
N SER A 144 -0.09 -8.29 18.96
CA SER A 144 0.60 -7.45 17.97
C SER A 144 -0.26 -7.17 16.75
N LEU A 145 -1.06 -8.15 16.31
CA LEU A 145 -2.04 -7.96 15.25
C LEU A 145 -3.10 -6.92 15.65
N GLU A 146 -3.66 -7.01 16.85
CA GLU A 146 -4.64 -6.02 17.34
C GLU A 146 -4.06 -4.61 17.33
N ARG A 147 -2.84 -4.42 17.84
CA ARG A 147 -2.17 -3.10 17.86
C ARG A 147 -1.94 -2.57 16.44
N MET A 148 -1.57 -3.44 15.51
CA MET A 148 -1.37 -3.05 14.13
C MET A 148 -2.68 -2.65 13.45
N LEU A 149 -3.76 -3.40 13.67
CA LEU A 149 -5.09 -3.09 13.14
C LEU A 149 -5.66 -1.79 13.74
N GLU A 150 -5.48 -1.56 15.04
CA GLU A 150 -5.85 -0.30 15.70
C GLU A 150 -5.10 0.89 15.07
N GLN A 151 -3.79 0.76 14.85
CA GLN A 151 -3.00 1.82 14.20
C GLN A 151 -3.45 2.04 12.76
N GLN A 152 -3.78 0.99 12.05
CA GLN A 152 -4.29 1.06 10.68
C GLN A 152 -5.64 1.79 10.63
N ASP A 153 -6.56 1.51 11.56
CA ASP A 153 -7.83 2.22 11.68
C ASP A 153 -7.63 3.72 11.98
N ILE A 154 -6.65 4.05 12.81
CA ILE A 154 -6.28 5.45 13.06
C ILE A 154 -5.81 6.12 11.78
N LEU A 155 -4.90 5.51 11.01
CA LEU A 155 -4.40 6.07 9.75
C LEU A 155 -5.54 6.33 8.76
N LEU A 156 -6.48 5.39 8.63
CA LEU A 156 -7.63 5.55 7.75
C LEU A 156 -8.59 6.66 8.20
N SER A 157 -8.71 6.89 9.51
CA SER A 157 -9.54 7.96 10.06
C SER A 157 -9.02 9.37 9.79
N LEU A 158 -7.71 9.50 9.47
CA LEU A 158 -7.06 10.78 9.22
C LEU A 158 -7.26 11.30 7.80
N ILE A 159 -7.78 10.47 6.90
CA ILE A 159 -7.95 10.79 5.49
C ILE A 159 -9.43 10.68 5.11
N ASP A 160 -9.82 11.44 4.09
CA ASP A 160 -11.17 11.37 3.55
C ASP A 160 -11.19 10.50 2.27
N ILE A 161 -11.73 9.29 2.41
CA ILE A 161 -11.89 8.33 1.30
C ILE A 161 -13.29 8.47 0.67
N ARG A 162 -14.19 9.29 1.22
CA ARG A 162 -15.62 9.39 0.81
C ARG A 162 -15.80 9.93 -0.60
N GLU A 163 -14.86 10.71 -1.10
CA GLU A 163 -14.91 11.28 -2.44
C GLU A 163 -14.85 10.22 -3.55
N PHE A 164 -14.40 9.00 -3.23
CA PHE A 164 -14.30 7.89 -4.18
C PHE A 164 -15.49 6.93 -4.11
N THR A 165 -16.45 7.15 -3.24
CA THR A 165 -17.66 6.32 -3.15
C THR A 165 -18.79 6.78 -4.06
N SER A 166 -18.61 7.87 -4.83
CA SER A 166 -19.61 8.38 -5.75
C SER A 166 -19.51 7.73 -7.14
N ASP A 167 -20.47 6.87 -7.41
CA ASP A 167 -21.08 6.68 -8.72
C ASP A 167 -20.39 5.85 -9.79
N THR A 168 -20.06 4.58 -9.52
CA THR A 168 -19.99 3.62 -10.62
C THR A 168 -20.50 2.20 -10.32
N VAL A 169 -21.36 2.02 -9.37
CA VAL A 169 -22.22 0.83 -9.38
C VAL A 169 -23.66 1.28 -9.64
N LYS A 170 -23.97 1.50 -10.91
CA LYS A 170 -25.37 1.38 -11.34
C LYS A 170 -25.77 -0.07 -11.13
N PRO A 171 -26.80 -0.38 -10.33
CA PRO A 171 -27.37 -1.70 -10.37
C PRO A 171 -27.85 -1.93 -11.80
N GLN A 172 -27.36 -2.97 -12.45
CA GLN A 172 -28.00 -3.44 -13.67
C GLN A 172 -29.42 -3.80 -13.28
N ALA A 173 -30.35 -3.01 -13.79
CA ALA A 173 -31.76 -3.35 -13.72
C ALA A 173 -31.91 -4.71 -14.41
N SER A 174 -32.33 -5.73 -13.67
CA SER A 174 -32.76 -6.98 -14.24
C SER A 174 -34.05 -6.71 -15.00
N GLU A 175 -33.96 -6.61 -16.30
CA GLU A 175 -35.10 -6.72 -17.17
C GLU A 175 -35.62 -8.15 -17.08
N LYS A 176 -36.90 -8.26 -16.74
CA LYS A 176 -37.68 -9.49 -16.78
C LYS A 176 -37.90 -9.92 -18.21
#